data_67b8fb30d90760d3aa9319172928c19c
#
_entry.id   67b8fb30d90760d3aa9319172928c19c
#
_cell.length_a   1.000
_cell.length_b   1.000
_cell.length_c   1.000
_cell.angle_alpha   90.00
_cell.angle_beta   90.00
_cell.angle_gamma   90.00
#
_symmetry.space_group_name_H-M   'P 1'
#
loop_
_entity.id
_entity.type
_entity.pdbx_description
1 polymer ?
#
loop_
_entity_poly.entity_id
_entity_poly.type
_entity_poly.pdbx_seq_one_letter_code
_entity_poly.pdbx_strand_id
1 'polypeptide(L)'
;MARQGGCLCGQVRYEVLGEPLAVVICHCKNCQKQSGSTFSINFIGQSDQINLQGNVATYVDQNDSGDPVNRKFCASCGSPIFSEILSQGNLIALKVGTLDDTSDMEPQTQVWCVSKQNWLSLDTDMPTLMRNT
;
A
#
# COMPACT_ATOMS: atom_id res chain seq x y z
N MET A 1 6.21 18.81 -2.18
CA MET A 1 6.12 18.56 -0.72
C MET A 1 6.66 17.18 -0.41
N ALA A 2 7.38 17.05 0.68
CA ALA A 2 7.97 15.78 1.09
C ALA A 2 7.25 15.23 2.32
N ARG A 3 6.94 13.93 2.31
CA ARG A 3 6.38 13.23 3.45
C ARG A 3 7.41 12.23 3.95
N GLN A 4 7.45 12.03 5.26
CA GLN A 4 8.38 11.11 5.90
C GLN A 4 7.61 9.91 6.47
N GLY A 5 8.27 8.77 6.51
CA GLY A 5 7.70 7.58 7.11
C GLY A 5 8.75 6.53 7.38
N GLY A 6 8.31 5.37 7.84
CA GLY A 6 9.21 4.27 8.12
C GLY A 6 8.52 3.11 8.83
N CYS A 7 9.34 2.13 9.20
CA CYS A 7 8.88 0.92 9.85
C CYS A 7 8.76 1.09 11.37
N LEU A 8 8.18 0.08 12.00
CA LEU A 8 7.96 0.09 13.46
C LEU A 8 9.26 0.22 14.25
N CYS A 9 10.32 -0.50 13.85
CA CYS A 9 11.59 -0.46 14.61
C CYS A 9 12.48 0.73 14.25
N GLY A 10 12.16 1.44 13.18
CA GLY A 10 12.90 2.64 12.77
C GLY A 10 14.10 2.40 11.89
N GLN A 11 14.49 1.14 11.62
CA GLN A 11 15.66 0.92 10.77
C GLN A 11 15.38 1.26 9.29
N VAL A 12 14.12 1.16 8.85
CA VAL A 12 13.71 1.65 7.53
C VAL A 12 13.08 3.02 7.69
N ARG A 13 13.65 3.99 6.97
CA ARG A 13 13.07 5.33 6.87
C ARG A 13 12.97 5.70 5.40
N TYR A 14 11.99 6.49 5.05
CA TYR A 14 11.84 6.95 3.68
C TYR A 14 11.27 8.36 3.64
N GLU A 15 11.49 8.99 2.51
CA GLU A 15 10.86 10.23 2.12
C GLU A 15 10.11 9.97 0.82
N VAL A 16 8.87 10.43 0.74
CA VAL A 16 8.10 10.36 -0.50
C VAL A 16 7.78 11.77 -0.96
N LEU A 17 8.08 12.04 -2.25
CA LEU A 17 7.95 13.36 -2.85
C LEU A 17 6.66 13.44 -3.67
N GLY A 18 6.02 14.60 -3.62
CA GLY A 18 4.83 14.87 -4.43
C GLY A 18 3.57 14.24 -3.89
N GLU A 19 2.52 14.36 -4.68
CA GLU A 19 1.20 13.87 -4.30
C GLU A 19 0.97 12.45 -4.82
N PRO A 20 0.08 11.68 -4.18
CA PRO A 20 -0.30 10.39 -4.73
C PRO A 20 -1.14 10.54 -5.99
N LEU A 21 -1.07 9.55 -6.87
CA LEU A 21 -2.03 9.42 -7.96
C LEU A 21 -3.43 9.14 -7.41
N ALA A 22 -3.50 8.37 -6.35
CA ALA A 22 -4.73 8.07 -5.62
C ALA A 22 -4.39 7.50 -4.25
N VAL A 23 -5.32 7.61 -3.30
CA VAL A 23 -5.28 6.89 -2.02
C VAL A 23 -6.41 5.88 -2.05
N VAL A 24 -6.08 4.59 -1.92
CA VAL A 24 -6.99 3.49 -2.26
C VAL A 24 -7.04 2.49 -1.10
N ILE A 25 -8.27 2.08 -0.77
CA ILE A 25 -8.49 0.93 0.13
C ILE A 25 -8.52 -0.33 -0.73
N CYS A 26 -7.70 -1.31 -0.39
CA CYS A 26 -7.66 -2.60 -1.08
C CYS A 26 -8.12 -3.71 -0.15
N HIS A 27 -9.12 -4.47 -0.60
CA HIS A 27 -9.69 -5.59 0.15
C HIS A 27 -9.20 -6.95 -0.33
N CYS A 28 -8.25 -7.02 -1.27
CA CYS A 28 -7.81 -8.30 -1.80
C CYS A 28 -7.23 -9.20 -0.71
N LYS A 29 -7.36 -10.51 -0.88
CA LYS A 29 -6.89 -11.48 0.14
C LYS A 29 -5.40 -11.37 0.41
N ASN A 30 -4.61 -11.13 -0.63
CA ASN A 30 -3.17 -10.96 -0.47
C ASN A 30 -2.84 -9.73 0.36
N CYS A 31 -3.54 -8.63 0.13
CA CYS A 31 -3.37 -7.41 0.93
C CYS A 31 -3.79 -7.63 2.38
N GLN A 32 -4.87 -8.37 2.60
CA GLN A 32 -5.32 -8.70 3.95
C GLN A 32 -4.24 -9.49 4.70
N LYS A 33 -3.72 -10.54 4.09
CA LYS A 33 -2.72 -11.39 4.72
C LYS A 33 -1.41 -10.64 4.93
N GLN A 34 -0.96 -9.93 3.92
CA GLN A 34 0.33 -9.26 3.98
C GLN A 34 0.32 -8.09 4.99
N SER A 35 -0.78 -7.36 5.10
CA SER A 35 -0.90 -6.26 6.06
C SER A 35 -1.30 -6.73 7.46
N GLY A 36 -1.85 -7.94 7.59
CA GLY A 36 -2.38 -8.42 8.86
C GLY A 36 -3.64 -7.70 9.31
N SER A 37 -4.34 -7.05 8.36
CA SER A 37 -5.61 -6.35 8.60
C SER A 37 -6.62 -6.82 7.58
N THR A 38 -7.90 -6.51 7.79
CA THR A 38 -8.96 -6.92 6.87
C THR A 38 -9.05 -6.04 5.62
N PHE A 39 -8.22 -5.03 5.52
CA PHE A 39 -7.99 -4.23 4.32
C PHE A 39 -6.67 -3.47 4.48
N SER A 40 -6.17 -2.93 3.38
CA SER A 40 -5.00 -2.04 3.44
C SER A 40 -5.34 -0.72 2.78
N ILE A 41 -4.69 0.35 3.23
CA ILE A 41 -4.80 1.68 2.63
C ILE A 41 -3.47 2.01 2.01
N ASN A 42 -3.49 2.41 0.74
CA ASN A 42 -2.30 2.57 -0.05
C ASN A 42 -2.23 3.94 -0.73
N PHE A 43 -1.07 4.56 -0.61
CA PHE A 43 -0.67 5.71 -1.41
C PHE A 43 -0.18 5.15 -2.74
N ILE A 44 -0.92 5.37 -3.81
CA ILE A 44 -0.52 4.91 -5.14
C ILE A 44 0.34 6.00 -5.78
N GLY A 45 1.55 5.63 -6.15
CA GLY A 45 2.49 6.58 -6.72
C GLY A 45 3.47 5.90 -7.67
N GLN A 46 4.54 6.62 -7.98
CA GLN A 46 5.61 6.14 -8.85
C GLN A 46 6.83 5.79 -8.01
N SER A 47 7.60 4.81 -8.45
CA SER A 47 8.77 4.34 -7.70
C SER A 47 9.83 5.43 -7.52
N ASP A 48 9.92 6.39 -8.42
CA ASP A 48 10.88 7.49 -8.32
C ASP A 48 10.47 8.57 -7.30
N GLN A 49 9.27 8.47 -6.74
CA GLN A 49 8.84 9.38 -5.68
C GLN A 49 9.40 9.00 -4.31
N ILE A 50 9.80 7.73 -4.13
CA ILE A 50 10.24 7.25 -2.81
C ILE A 50 11.77 7.17 -2.75
N ASN A 51 12.34 7.74 -1.68
CA ASN A 51 13.75 7.67 -1.36
C ASN A 51 13.88 6.94 -0.03
N LEU A 52 14.35 5.70 -0.08
CA LEU A 52 14.31 4.78 1.05
C LEU A 52 15.71 4.50 1.58
N GLN A 53 15.84 4.46 2.90
CA GLN A 53 17.05 4.08 3.61
C GLN A 53 16.75 2.91 4.54
N GLY A 54 17.71 2.02 4.69
CA GLY A 54 17.59 0.85 5.54
C GLY A 54 17.38 -0.42 4.72
N ASN A 55 17.29 -1.55 5.41
CA ASN A 55 17.23 -2.87 4.79
C ASN A 55 15.78 -3.33 4.66
N VAL A 56 15.32 -3.46 3.42
CA VAL A 56 14.04 -4.08 3.12
C VAL A 56 14.27 -5.47 2.55
N ALA A 57 13.41 -6.40 2.92
CA ALA A 57 13.31 -7.70 2.29
C ALA A 57 12.18 -7.67 1.26
N THR A 58 12.19 -8.63 0.36
CA THR A 58 11.20 -8.72 -0.71
C THR A 58 10.56 -10.09 -0.69
N TYR A 59 9.24 -10.11 -0.67
CA TYR A 59 8.47 -11.30 -0.98
C TYR A 59 7.91 -11.14 -2.40
N VAL A 60 8.28 -12.06 -3.29
CA VAL A 60 7.78 -12.06 -4.66
C VAL A 60 6.43 -12.74 -4.66
N ASP A 61 5.38 -11.97 -4.93
CA ASP A 61 3.99 -12.41 -4.93
C ASP A 61 3.43 -12.31 -6.34
N GLN A 62 2.25 -12.88 -6.53
CA GLN A 62 1.46 -12.70 -7.75
C GLN A 62 0.07 -12.22 -7.35
N ASN A 63 -0.47 -11.25 -8.08
CA ASN A 63 -1.87 -10.86 -7.88
C ASN A 63 -2.80 -11.91 -8.49
N ASP A 64 -4.11 -11.72 -8.33
CA ASP A 64 -5.11 -12.68 -8.83
C ASP A 64 -5.10 -12.80 -10.36
N SER A 65 -4.51 -11.83 -11.06
CA SER A 65 -4.34 -11.89 -12.52
C SER A 65 -3.05 -12.60 -12.94
N GLY A 66 -2.25 -13.06 -11.97
CA GLY A 66 -0.96 -13.72 -12.22
C GLY A 66 0.20 -12.77 -12.42
N ASP A 67 0.00 -11.46 -12.29
CA ASP A 67 1.06 -10.48 -12.46
C ASP A 67 1.96 -10.43 -11.23
N PRO A 68 3.28 -10.27 -11.40
CA PRO A 68 4.20 -10.22 -10.28
C PRO A 68 4.02 -8.93 -9.47
N VAL A 69 4.08 -9.08 -8.16
CA VAL A 69 4.06 -7.98 -7.20
C VAL A 69 5.19 -8.20 -6.21
N ASN A 70 6.12 -7.26 -6.11
CA ASN A 70 7.20 -7.33 -5.14
C ASN A 70 6.78 -6.62 -3.87
N ARG A 71 6.60 -7.37 -2.79
CA ARG A 71 6.19 -6.82 -1.51
C ARG A 71 7.41 -6.54 -0.66
N LYS A 72 7.65 -5.27 -0.39
CA LYS A 72 8.81 -4.78 0.36
C LYS A 72 8.43 -4.56 1.82
N PHE A 73 9.23 -5.10 2.72
CA PHE A 73 8.99 -4.99 4.16
C PHE A 73 10.32 -4.88 4.91
N CYS A 74 10.25 -4.35 6.13
CA CYS A 74 11.46 -4.21 6.94
C CYS A 74 12.05 -5.59 7.26
N ALA A 75 13.33 -5.75 6.98
CA ALA A 75 14.03 -7.02 7.23
C ALA A 75 14.15 -7.34 8.72
N SER A 76 14.03 -6.35 9.61
CA SER A 76 14.18 -6.51 11.06
C SER A 76 12.85 -6.69 11.79
N CYS A 77 11.87 -5.82 11.54
CA CYS A 77 10.60 -5.87 12.29
C CYS A 77 9.41 -6.39 11.49
N GLY A 78 9.58 -6.59 10.16
CA GLY A 78 8.52 -7.12 9.32
C GLY A 78 7.46 -6.13 8.87
N SER A 79 7.55 -4.85 9.24
CA SER A 79 6.57 -3.85 8.81
C SER A 79 6.49 -3.80 7.29
N PRO A 80 5.32 -4.01 6.66
CA PRO A 80 5.18 -3.82 5.23
C PRO A 80 5.31 -2.33 4.88
N ILE A 81 6.11 -2.01 3.87
CA ILE A 81 6.38 -0.62 3.49
C ILE A 81 5.67 -0.29 2.19
N PHE A 82 6.02 -0.96 1.10
CA PHE A 82 5.37 -0.74 -0.18
C PHE A 82 5.45 -1.98 -1.05
N SER A 83 4.59 -2.00 -2.07
CA SER A 83 4.60 -3.05 -3.09
C SER A 83 4.88 -2.43 -4.44
N GLU A 84 5.70 -3.10 -5.24
CA GLU A 84 5.96 -2.73 -6.63
C GLU A 84 5.03 -3.53 -7.52
N ILE A 85 4.22 -2.82 -8.32
CA ILE A 85 3.25 -3.43 -9.23
C ILE A 85 3.88 -3.41 -10.62
N LEU A 86 4.62 -4.47 -10.93
CA LEU A 86 5.49 -4.50 -12.10
C LEU A 86 4.73 -4.47 -13.42
N SER A 87 3.51 -5.00 -13.46
CA SER A 87 2.67 -4.98 -14.65
C SER A 87 2.21 -3.58 -15.05
N GLN A 88 2.38 -2.60 -14.18
CA GLN A 88 1.95 -1.23 -14.40
C GLN A 88 3.13 -0.25 -14.40
N GLY A 89 4.29 -0.72 -14.88
CA GLY A 89 5.49 0.10 -14.98
C GLY A 89 6.10 0.36 -13.61
N ASN A 90 6.26 1.62 -13.25
CA ASN A 90 6.90 2.03 -12.01
C ASN A 90 5.90 2.27 -10.87
N LEU A 91 4.71 1.72 -10.96
CA LEU A 91 3.68 1.96 -9.97
C LEU A 91 4.03 1.29 -8.64
N ILE A 92 3.86 2.02 -7.55
CA ILE A 92 4.01 1.48 -6.20
C ILE A 92 2.73 1.72 -5.40
N ALA A 93 2.51 0.84 -4.43
CA ALA A 93 1.47 0.98 -3.42
C ALA A 93 2.16 1.09 -2.06
N LEU A 94 2.30 2.31 -1.56
CA LEU A 94 2.92 2.60 -0.28
C LEU A 94 1.87 2.45 0.83
N LYS A 95 2.22 1.72 1.89
CA LYS A 95 1.31 1.51 3.01
C LYS A 95 1.14 2.82 3.79
N VAL A 96 -0.07 3.37 3.78
CA VAL A 96 -0.35 4.67 4.39
C VAL A 96 -0.02 4.68 5.88
N GLY A 97 -0.25 3.56 6.58
CA GLY A 97 0.04 3.49 8.01
C GLY A 97 1.50 3.65 8.38
N THR A 98 2.43 3.58 7.42
CA THR A 98 3.86 3.81 7.68
C THR A 98 4.28 5.27 7.55
N LEU A 99 3.40 6.14 7.07
CA LEU A 99 3.66 7.58 7.06
C LEU A 99 3.60 8.15 8.47
N ASP A 100 4.48 9.09 8.77
CA ASP A 100 4.50 9.75 10.08
C ASP A 100 3.24 10.62 10.27
N ASP A 101 2.76 11.24 9.20
CA ASP A 101 1.53 12.05 9.20
C ASP A 101 0.58 11.48 8.16
N THR A 102 -0.57 10.97 8.62
CA THR A 102 -1.61 10.39 7.77
C THR A 102 -2.83 11.27 7.66
N SER A 103 -2.80 12.48 8.21
CA SER A 103 -4.00 13.32 8.35
C SER A 103 -4.62 13.73 7.02
N ASP A 104 -3.84 13.76 5.94
CA ASP A 104 -4.31 14.14 4.60
C ASP A 104 -4.44 12.94 3.65
N MET A 105 -4.43 11.72 4.19
CA MET A 105 -4.48 10.49 3.39
C MET A 105 -5.87 9.87 3.34
N GLU A 106 -6.90 10.69 3.21
CA GLU A 106 -8.27 10.19 3.09
C GLU A 106 -8.42 9.36 1.81
N PRO A 107 -8.89 8.11 1.91
CA PRO A 107 -9.07 7.28 0.73
C PRO A 107 -10.14 7.82 -0.21
N GLN A 108 -9.92 7.63 -1.50
CA GLN A 108 -10.81 8.12 -2.56
C GLN A 108 -11.57 7.00 -3.26
N THR A 109 -11.11 5.76 -3.13
CA THR A 109 -11.66 4.61 -3.86
C THR A 109 -11.42 3.33 -3.05
N GLN A 110 -12.34 2.38 -3.17
CA GLN A 110 -12.14 1.02 -2.68
C GLN A 110 -12.03 0.07 -3.87
N VAL A 111 -11.06 -0.83 -3.84
CA VAL A 111 -10.84 -1.84 -4.88
C VAL A 111 -10.88 -3.23 -4.27
N TRP A 112 -11.09 -4.23 -5.12
CA TRP A 112 -11.20 -5.63 -4.73
C TRP A 112 -12.29 -5.87 -3.69
N CYS A 113 -13.40 -5.15 -3.83
CA CYS A 113 -14.54 -5.26 -2.92
C CYS A 113 -15.20 -6.64 -2.98
N VAL A 114 -14.93 -7.42 -4.02
CA VAL A 114 -15.36 -8.83 -4.10
C VAL A 114 -14.84 -9.64 -2.91
N SER A 115 -13.70 -9.26 -2.34
CA SER A 115 -13.09 -9.93 -1.17
C SER A 115 -13.31 -9.18 0.15
N LYS A 116 -14.06 -8.08 0.12
CA LYS A 116 -14.36 -7.28 1.31
C LYS A 116 -15.09 -8.13 2.36
N GLN A 117 -14.73 -7.92 3.63
CA GLN A 117 -15.42 -8.59 4.74
C GLN A 117 -16.89 -8.17 4.77
N ASN A 118 -17.79 -9.14 4.91
CA ASN A 118 -19.23 -8.88 4.88
C ASN A 118 -19.74 -8.08 6.09
N TRP A 119 -18.98 -8.11 7.19
CA TRP A 119 -19.32 -7.38 8.42
C TRP A 119 -18.70 -5.99 8.48
N LEU A 120 -17.81 -5.65 7.54
CA LEU A 120 -17.14 -4.36 7.51
C LEU A 120 -18.00 -3.33 6.81
N SER A 121 -18.30 -2.23 7.50
CA SER A 121 -19.01 -1.11 6.92
C SER A 121 -18.14 0.13 7.02
N LEU A 122 -17.80 0.70 5.86
CA LEU A 122 -17.07 1.95 5.79
C LEU A 122 -18.07 3.05 5.41
N ASP A 123 -18.20 4.03 6.28
CA ASP A 123 -19.14 5.14 6.07
C ASP A 123 -18.53 6.11 5.07
N THR A 124 -18.78 5.85 3.79
CA THR A 124 -18.16 6.63 2.73
C THR A 124 -18.99 6.57 1.46
N ASP A 125 -18.98 7.68 0.72
CA ASP A 125 -19.58 7.78 -0.60
C ASP A 125 -18.58 7.51 -1.72
N MET A 126 -17.38 7.05 -1.39
CA MET A 126 -16.35 6.83 -2.39
C MET A 126 -16.74 5.72 -3.37
N PRO A 127 -16.26 5.78 -4.62
CA PRO A 127 -16.45 4.69 -5.58
C PRO A 127 -15.93 3.36 -5.04
N THR A 128 -16.67 2.30 -5.34
CA THR A 128 -16.30 0.94 -4.96
C THR A 128 -16.16 0.11 -6.22
N LEU A 129 -15.01 -0.55 -6.35
CA LEU A 129 -14.73 -1.41 -7.50
C LEU A 129 -14.65 -2.84 -7.01
N MET A 130 -15.31 -3.75 -7.72
CA MET A 130 -15.30 -5.17 -7.32
C MET A 130 -13.91 -5.77 -7.44
N ARG A 131 -13.13 -5.31 -8.42
CA ARG A 131 -11.71 -5.67 -8.60
C ARG A 131 -10.90 -4.39 -8.76
N ASN A 132 -9.92 -4.36 -9.66
CA ASN A 132 -9.15 -3.14 -9.94
C ASN A 132 -9.92 -2.13 -10.80
N THR A 133 -10.92 -2.59 -11.47
CA THR A 133 -11.73 -1.75 -12.35
C THR A 133 -13.21 -2.01 -12.15
#